data_b5ccdaa03f1bb024b4e2b36e0626f91b
#
_entry.id   b5ccdaa03f1bb024b4e2b36e0626f91b
#
_cell.length_a   1.000
_cell.length_b   1.000
_cell.length_c   1.000
_cell.angle_alpha   90.00
_cell.angle_beta   90.00
_cell.angle_gamma   90.00
#
_symmetry.space_group_name_H-M   'P 1'
#
loop_
_entity.id
_entity.type
_entity.pdbx_description
1 polymer ?
#
loop_
_entity_poly.entity_id
_entity_poly.type
_entity_poly.pdbx_seq_one_letter_code
_entity_poly.pdbx_strand_id
1 'polypeptide(L)' 'MDVGAWLRELDLEQYEAAFHENDVDAELLPTLTAEELKDIGVSSIRHRRRLLEAVAALRPEAPTQGRG' A
#
# COMPACT_ATOMS: atom_id res chain seq x y z
N MET A 1 -5.72 11.64 -4.98
CA MET A 1 -5.21 10.45 -5.62
C MET A 1 -6.28 9.37 -5.64
N ASP A 2 -6.34 8.61 -6.72
CA ASP A 2 -7.30 7.53 -6.84
C ASP A 2 -6.58 6.22 -6.48
N VAL A 3 -7.00 5.59 -5.39
CA VAL A 3 -6.35 4.37 -4.93
C VAL A 3 -6.44 3.25 -5.97
N GLY A 4 -7.57 3.15 -6.66
CA GLY A 4 -7.70 2.14 -7.71
C GLY A 4 -6.70 2.33 -8.83
N ALA A 5 -6.52 3.58 -9.27
CA ALA A 5 -5.54 3.88 -10.30
C ALA A 5 -4.13 3.61 -9.80
N TRP A 6 -3.86 3.94 -8.54
CA TRP A 6 -2.56 3.69 -7.93
C TRP A 6 -2.25 2.19 -7.92
N LEU A 7 -3.24 1.38 -7.57
CA LEU A 7 -3.05 -0.08 -7.58
C LEU A 7 -2.84 -0.61 -8.99
N ARG A 8 -3.54 -0.03 -9.97
CA ARG A 8 -3.35 -0.45 -11.35
C ARG A 8 -1.95 -0.16 -11.85
N GLU A 9 -1.39 0.96 -11.42
CA GLU A 9 -0.03 1.29 -11.81
C GLU A 9 0.97 0.30 -11.24
N LEU A 10 0.65 -0.29 -10.10
CA LEU A 10 1.50 -1.29 -9.49
C LEU A 10 1.20 -2.69 -10.00
N ASP A 11 0.22 -2.82 -10.90
CA ASP A 11 -0.21 -4.12 -11.39
C ASP A 11 -0.83 -4.94 -10.27
N LEU A 12 -1.47 -4.28 -9.35
CA LEU A 12 -2.08 -4.93 -8.20
C LEU A 12 -3.55 -4.57 -8.07
N GLU A 13 -4.20 -4.30 -9.20
CA GLU A 13 -5.61 -3.88 -9.16
C GLU A 13 -6.51 -4.97 -8.62
N GLN A 14 -6.05 -6.20 -8.54
CA GLN A 14 -6.85 -7.27 -7.97
C GLN A 14 -7.18 -7.02 -6.51
N TYR A 15 -6.46 -6.13 -5.85
CA TYR A 15 -6.73 -5.81 -4.46
C TYR A 15 -7.63 -4.59 -4.30
N GLU A 16 -8.08 -4.01 -5.40
CA GLU A 16 -8.86 -2.78 -5.32
C GLU A 16 -10.13 -2.97 -4.48
N ALA A 17 -10.84 -4.06 -4.70
CA ALA A 17 -12.07 -4.32 -3.95
C ALA A 17 -11.77 -4.49 -2.46
N ALA A 18 -10.68 -5.19 -2.13
CA ALA A 18 -10.32 -5.41 -0.74
C ALA A 18 -9.96 -4.11 -0.05
N PHE A 19 -9.25 -3.23 -0.75
CA PHE A 19 -8.90 -1.93 -0.21
C PHE A 19 -10.17 -1.11 0.02
N HIS A 20 -11.10 -1.16 -0.92
CA HIS A 20 -12.35 -0.42 -0.78
C HIS A 20 -13.18 -0.94 0.38
N GLU A 21 -13.25 -2.25 0.52
CA GLU A 21 -14.04 -2.85 1.59
C GLU A 21 -13.47 -2.53 2.97
N ASN A 22 -12.21 -2.27 3.04
CA ASN A 22 -11.57 -1.93 4.31
C ASN A 22 -11.37 -0.43 4.49
N ASP A 23 -12.05 0.35 3.66
CA ASP A 23 -12.02 1.82 3.76
C ASP A 23 -10.61 2.38 3.65
N VAL A 24 -9.79 1.76 2.84
CA VAL A 24 -8.43 2.24 2.65
C VAL A 24 -8.46 3.31 1.56
N ASP A 25 -8.21 4.53 1.94
CA ASP A 25 -8.20 5.64 0.98
C ASP A 25 -6.80 6.22 0.89
N ALA A 26 -6.67 7.29 0.12
CA ALA A 26 -5.36 7.89 -0.12
C ALA A 26 -4.73 8.40 1.17
N GLU A 27 -5.54 8.86 2.11
CA GLU A 27 -5.00 9.36 3.36
C GLU A 27 -4.44 8.24 4.22
N LEU A 28 -5.04 7.06 4.15
CA LEU A 28 -4.60 5.94 4.96
C LEU A 28 -3.37 5.28 4.38
N LEU A 29 -3.20 5.34 3.06
CA LEU A 29 -2.12 4.62 2.40
C LEU A 29 -0.75 4.83 3.05
N PRO A 30 -0.34 6.09 3.35
CA PRO A 30 1.01 6.27 3.87
C PRO A 30 1.24 5.65 5.24
N THR A 31 0.20 5.25 5.93
CA THR A 31 0.34 4.69 7.27
C THR A 31 0.14 3.18 7.29
N LEU A 32 -0.06 2.55 6.15
CA LEU A 32 -0.29 1.11 6.13
C LEU A 32 0.95 0.35 6.56
N THR A 33 0.71 -0.74 7.28
CA THR A 33 1.77 -1.62 7.70
C THR A 33 1.61 -2.98 7.02
N ALA A 34 2.65 -3.80 7.11
CA ALA A 34 2.59 -5.14 6.53
C ALA A 34 1.48 -5.97 7.13
N GLU A 35 1.26 -5.82 8.43
CA GLU A 35 0.20 -6.57 9.09
C GLU A 35 -1.16 -6.15 8.58
N GLU A 36 -1.35 -4.85 8.39
CA GLU A 36 -2.62 -4.36 7.89
C GLU A 36 -2.87 -4.85 6.47
N LEU A 37 -1.84 -4.89 5.65
CA LEU A 37 -1.99 -5.42 4.30
C LEU A 37 -2.39 -6.89 4.32
N LYS A 38 -1.83 -7.64 5.25
CA LYS A 38 -2.18 -9.03 5.39
C LYS A 38 -3.64 -9.16 5.81
N ASP A 39 -4.10 -8.32 6.73
CA ASP A 39 -5.47 -8.33 7.17
C ASP A 39 -6.44 -7.96 6.06
N ILE A 40 -6.03 -7.09 5.16
CA ILE A 40 -6.85 -6.71 4.02
C ILE A 40 -7.03 -7.90 3.07
N GLY A 41 -6.05 -8.80 3.04
CA GLY A 41 -6.13 -9.94 2.16
C GLY A 41 -4.93 -10.09 1.24
N VAL A 42 -3.90 -9.29 1.42
CA VAL A 42 -2.71 -9.38 0.60
C VAL A 42 -1.82 -10.45 1.22
N SER A 43 -2.01 -11.69 0.81
CA SER A 43 -1.28 -12.79 1.41
C SER A 43 0.07 -13.03 0.74
N SER A 44 0.31 -12.50 -0.44
CA SER A 44 1.56 -12.70 -1.13
C SER A 44 2.64 -11.80 -0.54
N ILE A 45 3.75 -12.38 -0.14
CA ILE A 45 4.86 -11.59 0.38
C ILE A 45 5.36 -10.61 -0.66
N ARG A 46 5.43 -11.05 -1.92
CA ARG A 46 5.90 -10.18 -2.98
C ARG A 46 4.96 -8.97 -3.15
N HIS A 47 3.67 -9.21 -3.11
CA HIS A 47 2.72 -8.13 -3.27
C HIS A 47 2.77 -7.18 -2.08
N ARG A 48 2.90 -7.72 -0.86
CA ARG A 48 3.01 -6.86 0.30
C ARG A 48 4.26 -5.97 0.21
N ARG A 49 5.37 -6.56 -0.21
CA ARG A 49 6.59 -5.77 -0.36
C ARG A 49 6.42 -4.66 -1.38
N ARG A 50 5.82 -4.98 -2.51
CA ARG A 50 5.61 -3.97 -3.54
C ARG A 50 4.71 -2.85 -3.02
N LEU A 51 3.66 -3.20 -2.31
CA LEU A 51 2.77 -2.19 -1.74
C LEU A 51 3.49 -1.34 -0.70
N LEU A 52 4.28 -1.97 0.15
CA LEU A 52 4.99 -1.21 1.18
C LEU A 52 6.01 -0.26 0.57
N GLU A 53 6.68 -0.66 -0.47
CA GLU A 53 7.63 0.21 -1.15
C GLU A 53 6.89 1.39 -1.78
N ALA A 54 5.75 1.14 -2.38
CA ALA A 54 4.98 2.21 -2.99
C ALA A 54 4.40 3.13 -1.93
N VAL A 55 3.98 2.57 -0.80
CA VAL A 55 3.46 3.37 0.30
C VAL A 55 4.56 4.27 0.86
N ALA A 56 5.77 3.73 0.97
CA ALA A 56 6.88 4.54 1.48
C ALA A 56 7.15 5.72 0.56
N ALA A 57 6.96 5.53 -0.73
CA ALA A 57 7.17 6.63 -1.68
C ALA A 57 6.12 7.72 -1.56
N LEU A 58 4.99 7.42 -0.93
CA LEU A 58 3.94 8.42 -0.73
C LEU A 58 4.17 9.25 0.52
N ARG A 59 5.08 8.85 1.39
CA ARG A 59 5.28 9.56 2.64
C ARG A 59 5.97 10.87 2.40
N PRO A 60 5.48 11.92 3.03
CA PRO A 60 6.10 13.23 2.80
C PRO A 60 7.53 13.28 3.31
N GLU A 61 7.88 12.62 4.39
CA GLU A 61 9.20 12.62 4.82
C GLU A 61 9.79 11.37 4.39
N ALA A 62 10.75 11.40 3.70
CA ALA A 62 11.43 10.32 3.19
C ALA A 62 12.00 9.58 4.30
N PRO A 63 11.90 8.42 4.33
CA PRO A 63 12.45 7.69 5.33
C PRO A 63 13.80 7.55 5.17
N THR A 64 14.47 7.97 5.79
CA THR A 64 15.73 7.93 5.67
C THR A 64 16.10 6.73 6.17
N GLN A 65 15.93 6.01 6.15
CA GLN A 65 16.29 5.08 6.62
C GLN A 65 17.37 4.92 6.75
N GLY A 66 17.74 5.14 7.14
CA GLY A 66 18.54 5.06 7.38
C GLY A 66 19.30 4.82 7.60
N ARG A 67 19.60 4.63 7.52
CA ARG A 67 20.25 4.48 7.66
C ARG A 67 20.75 4.78 7.89
N GLY A 68 20.71 4.89 8.08
CA GLY A 68 21.17 5.09 8.14
C GLY A 68 21.55 5.11 8.13
#